data_3d988a0e633cd83824bde64445de6edb
#
_entry.id   3d988a0e633cd83824bde64445de6edb
#
_cell.length_a   1.000
_cell.length_b   1.000
_cell.length_c   1.000
_cell.angle_alpha   90.00
_cell.angle_beta   90.00
_cell.angle_gamma   90.00
#
_symmetry.space_group_name_H-M   'P 1'
#
loop_
_entity.id
_entity.type
_entity.pdbx_description
1 polymer ?
#
loop_
_entity_poly.entity_id
_entity_poly.type
_entity_poly.pdbx_seq_one_letter_code
_entity_poly.pdbx_strand_id
1 'polypeptide(L)'
;FNTQYFDVTKKGELMLKEGNYQYNIAELVNKYGTTLEIVFPFIIEARVRNLIDIFNAYLKLNDYKGRFFYHYPMKVNQNREFVLPVISEGANLETSSGNELWIVKRLWEQEKFNSKIRVLCNGPKTTTYLNLIEELDRKGVMITPIIEEEQELEFFKRYKGEVGIRVDMDIKVRSHWDKKFNHFGFHEDELLKLGKIRNLGILSYHISSQIETVKGLVAPIKRAVMLYAKMREKNPQLDTINIGGGGGVPYEKKKFYTGKAAINRIVK
;
A
#
# COMPACT_ATOMS: atom_id res chain seq x y z
N PHE A 1 -2.21 -0.67 -27.42
CA PHE A 1 -1.85 0.33 -26.39
C PHE A 1 -3.10 0.97 -25.79
N ASN A 2 -2.96 1.72 -24.70
CA ASN A 2 -4.10 2.33 -24.02
C ASN A 2 -4.56 3.60 -24.76
N THR A 3 -5.62 3.49 -25.55
CA THR A 3 -6.18 4.59 -26.34
C THR A 3 -6.91 5.66 -25.51
N GLN A 4 -7.12 5.43 -24.21
CA GLN A 4 -7.71 6.44 -23.32
C GLN A 4 -6.80 7.67 -23.17
N TYR A 5 -5.49 7.44 -23.11
CA TYR A 5 -4.51 8.50 -22.91
C TYR A 5 -3.60 8.70 -24.11
N PHE A 6 -3.37 7.67 -24.91
CA PHE A 6 -2.41 7.70 -26.01
C PHE A 6 -3.09 7.66 -27.36
N ASP A 7 -2.49 8.38 -28.31
CA ASP A 7 -2.90 8.41 -29.72
C ASP A 7 -1.63 8.49 -30.60
N VAL A 8 -1.82 8.36 -31.91
CA VAL A 8 -0.75 8.49 -32.87
C VAL A 8 -1.15 9.53 -33.91
N THR A 9 -0.28 10.51 -34.18
CA THR A 9 -0.51 11.52 -35.21
C THR A 9 -0.51 10.90 -36.62
N LYS A 10 -1.01 11.63 -37.61
CA LYS A 10 -0.93 11.22 -39.02
C LYS A 10 0.53 11.01 -39.50
N LYS A 11 1.51 11.61 -38.81
CA LYS A 11 2.94 11.43 -39.07
C LYS A 11 3.55 10.24 -38.33
N GLY A 12 2.77 9.47 -37.57
CA GLY A 12 3.26 8.34 -36.80
C GLY A 12 3.87 8.70 -35.43
N GLU A 13 3.73 9.94 -34.96
CA GLU A 13 4.28 10.40 -33.70
C GLU A 13 3.34 10.08 -32.53
N LEU A 14 3.88 9.68 -31.40
CA LEU A 14 3.12 9.36 -30.19
C LEU A 14 2.60 10.65 -29.53
N MET A 15 1.29 10.69 -29.33
CA MET A 15 0.59 11.74 -28.60
C MET A 15 0.05 11.24 -27.27
N LEU A 16 0.09 12.08 -26.25
CA LEU A 16 -0.59 11.87 -24.98
C LEU A 16 -1.68 12.92 -24.81
N LYS A 17 -2.86 12.50 -24.30
CA LYS A 17 -4.02 13.35 -24.07
C LYS A 17 -4.33 13.48 -22.59
N GLU A 18 -4.51 14.71 -22.12
CA GLU A 18 -4.95 15.07 -20.78
C GLU A 18 -6.10 16.08 -20.88
N GLY A 19 -7.34 15.60 -20.84
CA GLY A 19 -8.49 16.45 -21.10
C GLY A 19 -8.39 17.14 -22.46
N ASN A 20 -8.30 18.47 -22.47
CA ASN A 20 -8.12 19.28 -23.68
C ASN A 20 -6.65 19.49 -24.07
N TYR A 21 -5.69 19.06 -23.25
CA TYR A 21 -4.28 19.18 -23.52
C TYR A 21 -3.75 17.98 -24.30
N GLN A 22 -2.78 18.23 -25.17
CA GLN A 22 -2.11 17.21 -25.97
C GLN A 22 -0.60 17.44 -25.91
N TYR A 23 0.14 16.37 -25.69
CA TYR A 23 1.59 16.38 -25.60
C TYR A 23 2.16 15.48 -26.70
N ASN A 24 2.93 16.06 -27.62
CA ASN A 24 3.67 15.30 -28.61
C ASN A 24 5.00 14.83 -28.03
N ILE A 25 5.18 13.51 -27.92
CA ILE A 25 6.38 12.94 -27.31
C ILE A 25 7.64 13.24 -28.15
N ALA A 26 7.51 13.26 -29.48
CA ALA A 26 8.64 13.62 -30.35
C ALA A 26 9.10 15.07 -30.14
N GLU A 27 8.17 16.02 -29.94
CA GLU A 27 8.51 17.40 -29.60
C GLU A 27 9.20 17.50 -28.24
N LEU A 28 8.79 16.75 -27.23
CA LEU A 28 9.43 16.70 -25.92
C LEU A 28 10.87 16.16 -26.04
N VAL A 29 11.04 15.07 -26.80
CA VAL A 29 12.39 14.52 -27.07
C VAL A 29 13.27 15.53 -27.80
N ASN A 30 12.75 16.21 -28.81
CA ASN A 30 13.51 17.25 -29.54
C ASN A 30 13.91 18.43 -28.65
N LYS A 31 13.04 18.78 -27.68
CA LYS A 31 13.29 19.90 -26.76
C LYS A 31 14.27 19.55 -25.64
N TYR A 32 14.16 18.35 -25.06
CA TYR A 32 14.90 17.97 -23.85
C TYR A 32 16.03 16.95 -24.11
N GLY A 33 16.06 16.34 -25.28
CA GLY A 33 17.03 15.31 -25.64
C GLY A 33 16.63 13.91 -25.21
N THR A 34 17.53 12.96 -25.44
CA THR A 34 17.48 11.58 -24.98
C THR A 34 18.65 11.32 -24.02
N THR A 35 18.57 10.50 -22.97
CA THR A 35 17.46 9.65 -22.55
C THR A 35 16.47 10.50 -21.74
N LEU A 36 15.17 10.36 -22.01
CA LEU A 36 14.13 11.16 -21.37
C LEU A 36 13.14 10.23 -20.65
N GLU A 37 12.98 10.41 -19.34
CA GLU A 37 11.89 9.84 -18.54
C GLU A 37 10.82 10.92 -18.35
N ILE A 38 9.57 10.57 -18.65
CA ILE A 38 8.44 11.50 -18.54
C ILE A 38 7.41 10.91 -17.60
N VAL A 39 7.09 11.65 -16.53
CA VAL A 39 6.01 11.29 -15.59
C VAL A 39 4.77 12.10 -15.94
N PHE A 40 3.63 11.43 -15.99
CA PHE A 40 2.32 12.05 -16.21
C PHE A 40 1.45 11.88 -14.95
N PRO A 41 1.47 12.87 -14.03
CA PRO A 41 0.79 12.78 -12.73
C PRO A 41 -0.69 12.43 -12.84
N PHE A 42 -1.41 13.02 -13.79
CA PHE A 42 -2.84 12.79 -13.99
C PHE A 42 -3.20 11.32 -14.26
N ILE A 43 -2.28 10.53 -14.87
CA ILE A 43 -2.49 9.08 -15.07
C ILE A 43 -2.40 8.36 -13.72
N ILE A 44 -1.47 8.75 -12.86
CA ILE A 44 -1.31 8.21 -11.51
C ILE A 44 -2.56 8.52 -10.70
N GLU A 45 -2.99 9.77 -10.67
CA GLU A 45 -4.21 10.24 -10.01
C GLU A 45 -5.45 9.46 -10.46
N ALA A 46 -5.66 9.35 -11.77
CA ALA A 46 -6.79 8.61 -12.32
C ALA A 46 -6.77 7.12 -11.91
N ARG A 47 -5.59 6.49 -11.79
CA ARG A 47 -5.46 5.10 -11.36
C ARG A 47 -5.76 4.93 -9.88
N VAL A 48 -5.28 5.82 -9.03
CA VAL A 48 -5.54 5.80 -7.58
C VAL A 48 -7.02 6.03 -7.31
N ARG A 49 -7.61 7.07 -7.91
CA ARG A 49 -9.04 7.38 -7.80
C ARG A 49 -9.89 6.18 -8.22
N ASN A 50 -9.64 5.63 -9.41
CA ASN A 50 -10.38 4.46 -9.90
C ASN A 50 -10.26 3.23 -8.98
N LEU A 51 -9.12 2.99 -8.37
CA LEU A 51 -8.94 1.90 -7.40
C LEU A 51 -9.82 2.11 -6.17
N ILE A 52 -9.76 3.31 -5.58
CA ILE A 52 -10.55 3.67 -4.40
C ILE A 52 -12.06 3.58 -4.70
N ASP A 53 -12.48 4.12 -5.84
CA ASP A 53 -13.89 4.12 -6.26
C ASP A 53 -14.43 2.70 -6.47
N ILE A 54 -13.64 1.81 -7.09
CA ILE A 54 -14.03 0.41 -7.29
C ILE A 54 -14.21 -0.29 -5.94
N PHE A 55 -13.27 -0.13 -5.00
CA PHE A 55 -13.43 -0.71 -3.67
C PHE A 55 -14.68 -0.18 -2.97
N ASN A 56 -14.88 1.12 -2.94
CA ASN A 56 -16.05 1.75 -2.32
C ASN A 56 -17.36 1.28 -2.97
N ALA A 57 -17.40 1.14 -4.28
CA ALA A 57 -18.57 0.62 -5.00
C ALA A 57 -18.92 -0.81 -4.58
N TYR A 58 -17.92 -1.69 -4.44
CA TYR A 58 -18.16 -3.08 -4.02
C TYR A 58 -18.46 -3.20 -2.52
N LEU A 59 -17.89 -2.36 -1.66
CA LEU A 59 -18.29 -2.28 -0.25
C LEU A 59 -19.78 -1.95 -0.15
N LYS A 60 -20.23 -0.92 -0.88
CA LYS A 60 -21.64 -0.53 -0.94
C LYS A 60 -22.54 -1.62 -1.52
N LEU A 61 -22.11 -2.25 -2.61
CA LEU A 61 -22.87 -3.33 -3.27
C LEU A 61 -23.09 -4.54 -2.35
N ASN A 62 -22.14 -4.83 -1.47
CA ASN A 62 -22.20 -5.97 -0.55
C ASN A 62 -22.65 -5.57 0.87
N ASP A 63 -23.18 -4.34 1.04
CA ASP A 63 -23.63 -3.80 2.35
C ASP A 63 -22.57 -3.91 3.47
N TYR A 64 -21.29 -3.86 3.10
CA TYR A 64 -20.21 -3.89 4.05
C TYR A 64 -20.10 -2.58 4.82
N LYS A 65 -20.09 -2.64 6.16
CA LYS A 65 -20.15 -1.44 7.01
C LYS A 65 -18.78 -0.81 7.31
N GLY A 66 -17.71 -1.48 6.96
CA GLY A 66 -16.34 -0.96 7.09
C GLY A 66 -15.97 0.03 5.99
N ARG A 67 -14.74 0.51 6.04
CA ARG A 67 -14.17 1.47 5.09
C ARG A 67 -12.93 0.89 4.44
N PHE A 68 -12.63 1.31 3.22
CA PHE A 68 -11.40 1.00 2.52
C PHE A 68 -10.42 2.19 2.64
N PHE A 69 -9.17 1.88 2.97
CA PHE A 69 -8.06 2.83 2.96
C PHE A 69 -6.95 2.30 2.07
N TYR A 70 -6.63 3.04 1.02
CA TYR A 70 -5.49 2.71 0.18
C TYR A 70 -4.21 3.30 0.79
N HIS A 71 -3.18 2.47 0.94
CA HIS A 71 -1.84 2.89 1.34
C HIS A 71 -0.88 2.60 0.19
N TYR A 72 -0.20 3.62 -0.28
CA TYR A 72 0.78 3.50 -1.35
C TYR A 72 2.11 3.03 -0.78
N PRO A 73 2.65 1.87 -1.20
CA PRO A 73 3.93 1.38 -0.73
C PRO A 73 5.07 2.15 -1.40
N MET A 74 5.76 2.98 -0.64
CA MET A 74 6.84 3.85 -1.14
C MET A 74 7.99 3.08 -1.79
N LYS A 75 8.23 1.84 -1.39
CA LYS A 75 9.25 0.97 -2.01
C LYS A 75 9.09 0.77 -3.52
N VAL A 76 7.90 1.01 -4.06
CA VAL A 76 7.62 0.87 -5.50
C VAL A 76 8.24 2.03 -6.28
N ASN A 77 8.05 3.26 -5.81
CA ASN A 77 8.67 4.48 -6.35
C ASN A 77 8.56 5.61 -5.33
N GLN A 78 9.70 6.13 -4.85
CA GLN A 78 9.77 7.18 -3.84
C GLN A 78 9.85 8.59 -4.44
N ASN A 79 9.89 8.72 -5.76
CA ASN A 79 10.02 10.01 -6.41
C ASN A 79 8.82 10.91 -6.07
N ARG A 80 9.10 12.18 -5.80
CA ARG A 80 8.10 13.20 -5.46
C ARG A 80 6.96 13.25 -6.48
N GLU A 81 7.29 13.14 -7.77
CA GLU A 81 6.38 13.17 -8.92
C GLU A 81 5.39 11.99 -8.93
N PHE A 82 5.66 10.91 -8.18
CA PHE A 82 4.75 9.79 -7.95
C PHE A 82 3.99 9.94 -6.64
N VAL A 83 4.67 10.32 -5.56
CA VAL A 83 4.10 10.35 -4.22
C VAL A 83 3.04 11.45 -4.09
N LEU A 84 3.31 12.66 -4.60
CA LEU A 84 2.35 13.76 -4.48
C LEU A 84 1.02 13.51 -5.20
N PRO A 85 0.99 13.05 -6.47
CA PRO A 85 -0.26 12.68 -7.14
C PRO A 85 -1.04 11.57 -6.42
N VAL A 86 -0.34 10.62 -5.80
CA VAL A 86 -0.97 9.55 -5.04
C VAL A 86 -1.70 10.09 -3.80
N ILE A 87 -1.05 10.95 -3.03
CA ILE A 87 -1.66 11.54 -1.82
C ILE A 87 -2.73 12.58 -2.12
N SER A 88 -2.64 13.29 -3.26
CA SER A 88 -3.68 14.25 -3.68
C SER A 88 -5.04 13.58 -3.90
N GLU A 89 -5.05 12.30 -4.27
CA GLU A 89 -6.26 11.49 -4.44
C GLU A 89 -6.73 10.79 -3.15
N GLY A 90 -6.20 11.19 -1.99
CA GLY A 90 -6.63 10.67 -0.69
C GLY A 90 -6.02 9.33 -0.31
N ALA A 91 -4.99 8.88 -1.00
CA ALA A 91 -4.22 7.72 -0.56
C ALA A 91 -3.36 8.04 0.65
N ASN A 92 -3.15 7.05 1.49
CA ASN A 92 -2.18 7.07 2.58
C ASN A 92 -0.82 6.55 2.09
N LEU A 93 0.18 6.53 2.96
CA LEU A 93 1.52 6.04 2.63
C LEU A 93 1.88 4.80 3.46
N GLU A 94 2.73 3.96 2.88
CA GLU A 94 3.36 2.84 3.56
C GLU A 94 4.86 2.89 3.30
N THR A 95 5.65 2.89 4.37
CA THR A 95 7.12 2.87 4.33
C THR A 95 7.64 1.53 4.83
N SER A 96 8.78 1.09 4.31
CA SER A 96 9.43 -0.18 4.69
C SER A 96 10.81 0.05 5.30
N SER A 97 11.22 1.30 5.47
CA SER A 97 12.53 1.65 6.01
C SER A 97 12.57 3.07 6.59
N GLY A 98 13.56 3.34 7.43
CA GLY A 98 13.84 4.68 7.93
C GLY A 98 14.15 5.70 6.82
N ASN A 99 14.78 5.27 5.73
CA ASN A 99 15.05 6.13 4.58
C ASN A 99 13.76 6.59 3.88
N GLU A 100 12.81 5.69 3.67
CA GLU A 100 11.51 6.05 3.11
C GLU A 100 10.75 6.98 4.04
N LEU A 101 10.74 6.72 5.35
CA LEU A 101 10.10 7.61 6.32
C LEU A 101 10.78 8.99 6.39
N TRP A 102 12.10 9.04 6.20
CA TRP A 102 12.80 10.32 6.07
C TRP A 102 12.36 11.10 4.83
N ILE A 103 12.13 10.44 3.69
CA ILE A 103 11.58 11.08 2.49
C ILE A 103 10.16 11.62 2.80
N VAL A 104 9.31 10.84 3.48
CA VAL A 104 7.98 11.31 3.91
C VAL A 104 8.11 12.57 4.78
N LYS A 105 9.03 12.58 5.74
CA LYS A 105 9.31 13.76 6.58
C LYS A 105 9.66 14.98 5.73
N ARG A 106 10.57 14.82 4.77
CA ARG A 106 10.98 15.92 3.87
C ARG A 106 9.83 16.44 3.03
N LEU A 107 9.04 15.56 2.45
CA LEU A 107 7.84 15.94 1.69
C LEU A 107 6.82 16.65 2.59
N TRP A 108 6.58 16.16 3.80
CA TRP A 108 5.67 16.78 4.75
C TRP A 108 6.12 18.19 5.15
N GLU A 109 7.41 18.37 5.43
CA GLU A 109 7.99 19.67 5.78
C GLU A 109 7.93 20.68 4.62
N GLN A 110 8.14 20.23 3.38
CA GLN A 110 8.21 21.09 2.19
C GLN A 110 6.84 21.40 1.62
N GLU A 111 6.01 20.38 1.44
CA GLU A 111 4.72 20.50 0.74
C GLU A 111 3.56 20.73 1.72
N LYS A 112 3.81 20.64 3.03
CA LYS A 112 2.79 20.78 4.08
C LYS A 112 1.52 19.96 3.77
N PHE A 113 1.70 18.78 3.19
CA PHE A 113 0.55 17.93 2.90
C PHE A 113 -0.24 17.61 4.17
N ASN A 114 -1.51 17.37 4.00
CA ASN A 114 -2.47 17.24 5.09
C ASN A 114 -1.99 16.23 6.16
N SER A 115 -1.93 16.66 7.41
CA SER A 115 -1.60 15.83 8.57
C SER A 115 -2.54 14.63 8.77
N LYS A 116 -3.66 14.57 8.05
CA LYS A 116 -4.61 13.45 8.07
C LYS A 116 -4.16 12.24 7.24
N ILE A 117 -3.05 12.34 6.49
CA ILE A 117 -2.49 11.19 5.78
C ILE A 117 -1.85 10.27 6.81
N ARG A 118 -2.33 9.01 6.85
CA ARG A 118 -1.73 7.96 7.69
C ARG A 118 -0.48 7.41 7.01
N VAL A 119 0.56 7.18 7.79
CA VAL A 119 1.79 6.54 7.34
C VAL A 119 1.98 5.23 8.11
N LEU A 120 1.85 4.10 7.43
CA LEU A 120 2.19 2.79 7.99
C LEU A 120 3.71 2.59 7.91
N CYS A 121 4.31 2.17 8.99
CA CYS A 121 5.75 1.91 9.06
C CYS A 121 6.01 0.41 9.20
N ASN A 122 6.23 -0.26 8.06
CA ASN A 122 6.58 -1.68 7.95
C ASN A 122 8.11 -1.87 8.00
N GLY A 123 8.52 -3.12 7.94
CA GLY A 123 9.92 -3.54 7.95
C GLY A 123 10.57 -3.49 9.32
N PRO A 124 11.71 -4.18 9.51
CA PRO A 124 12.48 -4.16 10.76
C PRO A 124 12.92 -2.74 11.11
N LYS A 125 12.74 -2.36 12.36
CA LYS A 125 12.96 -0.98 12.79
C LYS A 125 14.32 -0.80 13.47
N THR A 126 15.24 -0.21 12.72
CA THR A 126 16.50 0.27 13.29
C THR A 126 16.25 1.40 14.28
N THR A 127 17.20 1.68 15.18
CA THR A 127 17.13 2.81 16.12
C THR A 127 16.82 4.13 15.41
N THR A 128 17.43 4.38 14.26
CA THR A 128 17.15 5.59 13.46
C THR A 128 15.71 5.64 12.99
N TYR A 129 15.16 4.51 12.57
CA TYR A 129 13.76 4.42 12.13
C TYR A 129 12.79 4.67 13.29
N LEU A 130 13.05 4.05 14.46
CA LEU A 130 12.26 4.25 15.68
C LEU A 130 12.26 5.71 16.14
N ASN A 131 13.43 6.35 16.16
CA ASN A 131 13.55 7.76 16.53
C ASN A 131 12.76 8.67 15.58
N LEU A 132 12.75 8.36 14.28
CA LEU A 132 12.03 9.11 13.27
C LEU A 132 10.50 8.91 13.40
N ILE A 133 10.04 7.69 13.73
CA ILE A 133 8.64 7.40 14.07
C ILE A 133 8.18 8.29 15.22
N GLU A 134 8.93 8.31 16.34
CA GLU A 134 8.59 9.13 17.50
C GLU A 134 8.65 10.64 17.21
N GLU A 135 9.62 11.08 16.41
CA GLU A 135 9.71 12.48 16.00
C GLU A 135 8.48 12.94 15.24
N LEU A 136 8.06 12.17 14.24
CA LEU A 136 6.92 12.52 13.38
C LEU A 136 5.60 12.41 14.13
N ASP A 137 5.42 11.41 14.98
CA ASP A 137 4.25 11.29 15.85
C ASP A 137 4.09 12.50 16.76
N ARG A 138 5.20 12.95 17.41
CA ARG A 138 5.21 14.17 18.22
C ARG A 138 4.89 15.45 17.44
N LYS A 139 5.20 15.47 16.15
CA LYS A 139 4.85 16.58 15.22
C LYS A 139 3.41 16.51 14.72
N GLY A 140 2.63 15.49 15.11
CA GLY A 140 1.23 15.32 14.75
C GLY A 140 1.00 14.65 13.38
N VAL A 141 2.02 14.01 12.81
CA VAL A 141 1.82 13.14 11.63
C VAL A 141 1.19 11.83 12.11
N MET A 142 0.16 11.36 11.41
CA MET A 142 -0.51 10.10 11.77
C MET A 142 0.39 8.90 11.40
N ILE A 143 1.24 8.50 12.33
CA ILE A 143 2.17 7.38 12.18
C ILE A 143 1.58 6.14 12.85
N THR A 144 1.55 5.01 12.13
CA THR A 144 1.17 3.71 12.69
C THR A 144 2.28 2.70 12.41
N PRO A 145 3.16 2.41 13.37
CA PRO A 145 4.18 1.38 13.22
C PRO A 145 3.55 -0.01 13.21
N ILE A 146 4.02 -0.86 12.29
CA ILE A 146 3.63 -2.26 12.20
C ILE A 146 4.74 -3.10 12.83
N ILE A 147 4.45 -3.73 13.95
CA ILE A 147 5.38 -4.57 14.71
C ILE A 147 5.63 -5.86 13.94
N GLU A 148 6.90 -6.17 13.66
CA GLU A 148 7.29 -7.33 12.85
C GLU A 148 8.14 -8.35 13.62
N GLU A 149 8.67 -7.99 14.79
CA GLU A 149 9.51 -8.85 15.61
C GLU A 149 9.38 -8.55 17.13
N GLU A 150 9.78 -9.52 17.95
CA GLU A 150 9.56 -9.48 19.41
C GLU A 150 10.27 -8.29 20.08
N GLN A 151 11.46 -7.92 19.60
CA GLN A 151 12.22 -6.79 20.13
C GLN A 151 11.48 -5.47 19.99
N GLU A 152 10.68 -5.31 18.93
CA GLU A 152 9.88 -4.12 18.70
C GLU A 152 8.72 -3.99 19.70
N LEU A 153 8.19 -5.12 20.20
CA LEU A 153 7.12 -5.11 21.20
C LEU A 153 7.53 -4.34 22.46
N GLU A 154 8.78 -4.52 22.94
CA GLU A 154 9.27 -3.81 24.12
C GLU A 154 9.31 -2.30 23.91
N PHE A 155 9.79 -1.86 22.74
CA PHE A 155 9.82 -0.44 22.40
C PHE A 155 8.41 0.15 22.36
N PHE A 156 7.48 -0.52 21.70
CA PHE A 156 6.12 -0.01 21.50
C PHE A 156 5.20 -0.16 22.71
N LYS A 157 5.59 -0.85 23.79
CA LYS A 157 4.86 -0.84 25.07
C LYS A 157 4.62 0.57 25.62
N ARG A 158 5.54 1.49 25.37
CA ARG A 158 5.45 2.90 25.82
C ARG A 158 4.87 3.86 24.79
N TYR A 159 4.72 3.39 23.55
CA TYR A 159 4.18 4.19 22.47
C TYR A 159 2.70 4.50 22.73
N LYS A 160 2.30 5.76 22.53
CA LYS A 160 0.94 6.22 22.84
C LYS A 160 -0.01 6.14 21.62
N GLY A 161 0.54 6.15 20.42
CA GLY A 161 -0.20 6.05 19.16
C GLY A 161 -0.73 4.64 18.90
N GLU A 162 -1.47 4.51 17.82
CA GLU A 162 -1.92 3.22 17.30
C GLU A 162 -0.72 2.42 16.79
N VAL A 163 -0.75 1.11 17.02
CA VAL A 163 0.21 0.16 16.46
C VAL A 163 -0.51 -0.92 15.66
N GLY A 164 0.17 -1.46 14.67
CA GLY A 164 -0.23 -2.70 14.02
C GLY A 164 0.72 -3.83 14.36
N ILE A 165 0.34 -5.05 14.00
CA ILE A 165 1.19 -6.22 14.11
C ILE A 165 1.12 -7.04 12.84
N ARG A 166 2.27 -7.55 12.39
CA ARG A 166 2.35 -8.35 11.17
C ARG A 166 2.31 -9.83 11.48
N VAL A 167 1.45 -10.56 10.78
CA VAL A 167 1.42 -12.02 10.81
C VAL A 167 2.11 -12.61 9.60
N ASP A 168 2.95 -13.61 9.82
CA ASP A 168 3.40 -14.54 8.78
C ASP A 168 2.47 -15.75 8.75
N MET A 169 1.68 -15.81 7.69
CA MET A 169 0.75 -16.92 7.45
C MET A 169 1.41 -17.95 6.54
N ASP A 170 1.44 -19.20 6.96
CA ASP A 170 1.91 -20.31 6.11
C ASP A 170 0.86 -20.67 5.05
N ILE A 171 0.72 -19.78 4.06
CA ILE A 171 -0.17 -19.97 2.92
C ILE A 171 0.66 -19.97 1.64
N LYS A 172 0.61 -21.10 0.92
CA LYS A 172 1.22 -21.20 -0.40
C LYS A 172 0.32 -20.60 -1.47
N VAL A 173 0.83 -19.62 -2.19
CA VAL A 173 0.16 -19.00 -3.34
C VAL A 173 1.02 -19.15 -4.58
N ARG A 174 0.39 -19.26 -5.74
CA ARG A 174 1.11 -19.23 -7.01
C ARG A 174 1.53 -17.78 -7.30
N SER A 175 2.82 -17.53 -7.22
CA SER A 175 3.43 -16.21 -7.42
C SER A 175 4.86 -16.40 -7.96
N HIS A 176 5.50 -15.30 -8.36
CA HIS A 176 6.90 -15.34 -8.83
C HIS A 176 7.94 -15.42 -7.69
N TRP A 177 7.51 -15.31 -6.43
CA TRP A 177 8.43 -15.34 -5.29
C TRP A 177 8.25 -16.62 -4.47
N ASP A 178 9.37 -17.32 -4.22
CA ASP A 178 9.38 -18.44 -3.29
C ASP A 178 9.50 -17.93 -1.85
N LYS A 179 8.53 -18.33 -1.01
CA LYS A 179 8.45 -17.92 0.40
C LYS A 179 9.43 -18.62 1.35
N LYS A 180 10.32 -19.45 0.86
CA LYS A 180 11.21 -20.27 1.72
C LYS A 180 12.00 -19.50 2.77
N PHE A 181 12.10 -18.18 2.65
CA PHE A 181 12.91 -17.30 3.52
C PHE A 181 12.15 -16.07 3.97
N ASN A 182 10.86 -16.19 4.32
CA ASN A 182 10.15 -15.07 4.91
C ASN A 182 10.56 -14.95 6.40
N HIS A 183 11.17 -13.84 6.77
CA HIS A 183 11.60 -13.53 8.13
C HIS A 183 10.79 -12.37 8.75
N PHE A 184 9.64 -12.03 8.17
CA PHE A 184 8.87 -10.87 8.58
C PHE A 184 7.56 -11.29 9.24
N GLY A 185 7.34 -10.77 10.46
CA GLY A 185 6.11 -10.98 11.20
C GLY A 185 6.15 -12.24 12.08
N PHE A 186 5.16 -12.36 12.91
CA PHE A 186 5.00 -13.44 13.87
C PHE A 186 4.20 -14.61 13.27
N HIS A 187 4.51 -15.82 13.63
CA HIS A 187 3.61 -16.94 13.33
C HIS A 187 2.28 -16.79 14.08
N GLU A 188 1.21 -17.34 13.52
CA GLU A 188 -0.14 -17.21 14.09
C GLU A 188 -0.21 -17.68 15.57
N ASP A 189 0.46 -18.79 15.90
CA ASP A 189 0.49 -19.34 17.25
C ASP A 189 1.24 -18.44 18.24
N GLU A 190 2.27 -17.74 17.78
CA GLU A 190 3.01 -16.75 18.57
C GLU A 190 2.12 -15.55 18.86
N LEU A 191 1.43 -15.02 17.84
CA LEU A 191 0.51 -13.90 17.99
C LEU A 191 -0.59 -14.18 19.03
N LEU A 192 -1.17 -15.37 19.00
CA LEU A 192 -2.23 -15.74 19.94
C LEU A 192 -1.74 -15.88 21.39
N LYS A 193 -0.43 -16.15 21.59
CA LYS A 193 0.22 -16.20 22.90
C LYS A 193 0.55 -14.80 23.46
N LEU A 194 0.75 -13.77 22.62
CA LEU A 194 1.08 -12.42 23.08
C LEU A 194 -0.02 -11.78 23.94
N GLY A 195 -1.27 -12.21 23.79
CA GLY A 195 -2.38 -11.73 24.60
C GLY A 195 -2.79 -10.29 24.23
N LYS A 196 -2.89 -9.42 25.24
CA LYS A 196 -3.26 -8.02 25.06
C LYS A 196 -2.04 -7.19 24.64
N ILE A 197 -2.15 -6.51 23.51
CA ILE A 197 -1.16 -5.58 22.99
C ILE A 197 -1.74 -4.17 23.09
N ARG A 198 -1.00 -3.27 23.71
CA ARG A 198 -1.44 -1.88 23.89
C ARG A 198 -1.63 -1.19 22.56
N ASN A 199 -2.77 -0.51 22.40
CA ASN A 199 -3.13 0.30 21.23
C ASN A 199 -3.06 -0.46 19.89
N LEU A 200 -3.22 -1.78 19.89
CA LEU A 200 -3.27 -2.58 18.68
C LEU A 200 -4.53 -2.26 17.88
N GLY A 201 -4.39 -1.59 16.75
CA GLY A 201 -5.49 -1.25 15.85
C GLY A 201 -5.48 -2.05 14.55
N ILE A 202 -4.31 -2.53 14.10
CA ILE A 202 -4.14 -3.14 12.78
C ILE A 202 -3.54 -4.55 12.89
N LEU A 203 -4.21 -5.54 12.26
CA LEU A 203 -3.61 -6.83 11.90
C LEU A 203 -3.13 -6.73 10.45
N SER A 204 -1.84 -6.91 10.20
CA SER A 204 -1.24 -6.77 8.88
C SER A 204 -0.63 -8.07 8.38
N TYR A 205 -0.72 -8.31 7.07
CA TYR A 205 0.03 -9.37 6.41
C TYR A 205 0.45 -8.98 4.99
N HIS A 206 1.44 -9.66 4.46
CA HIS A 206 1.81 -9.57 3.06
C HIS A 206 2.24 -10.94 2.55
N ILE A 207 1.44 -11.54 1.65
CA ILE A 207 1.67 -12.92 1.23
C ILE A 207 2.76 -13.04 0.17
N SER A 208 2.71 -12.22 -0.87
CA SER A 208 3.67 -12.26 -1.99
C SER A 208 3.37 -11.13 -2.99
N SER A 209 4.09 -11.11 -4.10
CA SER A 209 3.81 -10.24 -5.25
C SER A 209 3.45 -11.06 -6.48
N GLN A 210 2.81 -10.43 -7.47
CA GLN A 210 2.38 -11.06 -8.73
C GLN A 210 1.59 -12.35 -8.51
N ILE A 211 0.58 -12.29 -7.61
CA ILE A 211 -0.31 -13.41 -7.34
C ILE A 211 -1.19 -13.64 -8.56
N GLU A 212 -1.11 -14.84 -9.13
CA GLU A 212 -1.71 -15.14 -10.44
C GLU A 212 -3.21 -15.46 -10.40
N THR A 213 -3.77 -15.72 -9.22
CA THR A 213 -5.17 -16.16 -9.11
C THR A 213 -5.95 -15.38 -8.06
N VAL A 214 -7.24 -15.16 -8.34
CA VAL A 214 -8.16 -14.54 -7.36
C VAL A 214 -8.24 -15.38 -6.08
N LYS A 215 -8.21 -16.71 -6.19
CA LYS A 215 -8.18 -17.62 -5.02
C LYS A 215 -6.97 -17.36 -4.13
N GLY A 216 -5.79 -17.11 -4.75
CA GLY A 216 -4.57 -16.77 -4.03
C GLY A 216 -4.65 -15.43 -3.28
N LEU A 217 -5.46 -14.49 -3.75
CA LEU A 217 -5.74 -13.24 -3.02
C LEU A 217 -6.75 -13.43 -1.89
N VAL A 218 -7.80 -14.21 -2.12
CA VAL A 218 -8.92 -14.36 -1.17
C VAL A 218 -8.59 -15.30 0.00
N ALA A 219 -7.82 -16.36 -0.24
CA ALA A 219 -7.52 -17.35 0.81
C ALA A 219 -6.79 -16.74 2.03
N PRO A 220 -5.76 -15.88 1.86
CA PRO A 220 -5.13 -15.17 2.97
C PRO A 220 -6.08 -14.25 3.73
N ILE A 221 -7.00 -13.58 3.02
CA ILE A 221 -7.99 -12.70 3.66
C ILE A 221 -8.88 -13.49 4.61
N LYS A 222 -9.41 -14.61 4.16
CA LYS A 222 -10.24 -15.51 5.03
C LYS A 222 -9.47 -15.95 6.27
N ARG A 223 -8.20 -16.30 6.12
CA ARG A 223 -7.36 -16.69 7.26
C ARG A 223 -7.12 -15.52 8.20
N ALA A 224 -6.81 -14.35 7.66
CA ALA A 224 -6.62 -13.13 8.44
C ALA A 224 -7.87 -12.72 9.21
N VAL A 225 -9.05 -12.84 8.62
CA VAL A 225 -10.33 -12.55 9.31
C VAL A 225 -10.56 -13.52 10.49
N MET A 226 -10.24 -14.80 10.34
CA MET A 226 -10.34 -15.78 11.45
C MET A 226 -9.35 -15.45 12.58
N LEU A 227 -8.12 -15.08 12.24
CA LEU A 227 -7.13 -14.68 13.22
C LEU A 227 -7.53 -13.36 13.91
N TYR A 228 -7.96 -12.38 13.13
CA TYR A 228 -8.49 -11.09 13.61
C TYR A 228 -9.59 -11.29 14.67
N ALA A 229 -10.58 -12.16 14.39
CA ALA A 229 -11.65 -12.43 15.32
C ALA A 229 -11.13 -12.93 16.67
N LYS A 230 -10.21 -13.90 16.66
CA LYS A 230 -9.57 -14.43 17.88
C LYS A 230 -8.75 -13.37 18.63
N MET A 231 -7.95 -12.57 17.90
CA MET A 231 -7.12 -11.53 18.50
C MET A 231 -7.97 -10.42 19.12
N ARG A 232 -9.09 -10.09 18.50
CA ARG A 232 -10.01 -9.05 18.98
C ARG A 232 -10.63 -9.37 20.34
N GLU A 233 -10.78 -10.64 20.71
CA GLU A 233 -11.28 -11.04 22.05
C GLU A 233 -10.42 -10.42 23.18
N LYS A 234 -9.10 -10.34 22.99
CA LYS A 234 -8.16 -9.74 23.94
C LYS A 234 -7.79 -8.28 23.61
N ASN A 235 -8.04 -7.85 22.38
CA ASN A 235 -7.68 -6.53 21.84
C ASN A 235 -8.93 -5.87 21.21
N PRO A 236 -9.93 -5.42 21.97
CA PRO A 236 -11.20 -4.92 21.44
C PRO A 236 -11.05 -3.67 20.55
N GLN A 237 -9.94 -2.94 20.67
CA GLN A 237 -9.60 -1.80 19.82
C GLN A 237 -9.08 -2.19 18.43
N LEU A 238 -8.74 -3.47 18.19
CA LEU A 238 -8.34 -3.98 16.89
C LEU A 238 -9.53 -3.90 15.92
N ASP A 239 -9.46 -3.04 14.91
CA ASP A 239 -10.58 -2.73 14.01
C ASP A 239 -10.22 -2.78 12.52
N THR A 240 -8.94 -2.93 12.21
CA THR A 240 -8.45 -2.87 10.83
C THR A 240 -7.64 -4.11 10.45
N ILE A 241 -7.84 -4.60 9.22
CA ILE A 241 -7.00 -5.62 8.59
C ILE A 241 -6.28 -4.98 7.40
N ASN A 242 -4.95 -4.95 7.44
CA ASN A 242 -4.13 -4.61 6.28
C ASN A 242 -3.86 -5.88 5.47
N ILE A 243 -4.51 -5.97 4.32
CA ILE A 243 -4.43 -7.15 3.44
C ILE A 243 -3.16 -7.18 2.58
N GLY A 244 -2.25 -6.24 2.79
CA GLY A 244 -1.03 -6.12 1.98
C GLY A 244 -1.33 -5.79 0.53
N GLY A 245 -0.44 -6.23 -0.35
CA GLY A 245 -0.56 -6.06 -1.78
C GLY A 245 -0.47 -7.39 -2.53
N GLY A 246 0.18 -7.36 -3.69
CA GLY A 246 0.52 -8.57 -4.44
C GLY A 246 -0.44 -8.93 -5.56
N GLY A 247 -1.44 -8.11 -5.83
CA GLY A 247 -2.28 -8.31 -7.02
C GLY A 247 -1.45 -8.31 -8.29
N GLY A 248 -1.67 -9.30 -9.18
CA GLY A 248 -0.91 -9.46 -10.41
C GLY A 248 -1.14 -8.33 -11.41
N VAL A 249 -0.06 -7.79 -11.95
CA VAL A 249 -0.06 -6.79 -13.02
C VAL A 249 0.39 -7.47 -14.32
N PRO A 250 -0.36 -7.36 -15.42
CA PRO A 250 0.00 -7.99 -16.69
C PRO A 250 1.11 -7.19 -17.38
N TYR A 251 2.36 -7.49 -17.10
CA TYR A 251 3.52 -6.96 -17.84
C TYR A 251 3.64 -7.55 -19.24
N GLU A 252 3.04 -8.71 -19.45
CA GLU A 252 2.95 -9.39 -20.74
C GLU A 252 1.51 -9.38 -21.26
N LYS A 253 1.30 -9.89 -22.49
CA LYS A 253 -0.04 -9.98 -23.10
C LYS A 253 -1.01 -10.87 -22.31
N LYS A 254 -0.50 -11.82 -21.51
CA LYS A 254 -1.32 -12.74 -20.71
C LYS A 254 -1.87 -12.03 -19.48
N LYS A 255 -3.18 -11.97 -19.38
CA LYS A 255 -3.88 -11.46 -18.19
C LYS A 255 -4.21 -12.62 -17.24
N PHE A 256 -3.95 -12.45 -15.95
CA PHE A 256 -4.30 -13.44 -14.94
C PHE A 256 -5.80 -13.35 -14.58
N TYR A 257 -6.30 -12.15 -14.32
CA TYR A 257 -7.69 -11.84 -13.96
C TYR A 257 -7.97 -10.35 -14.14
N THR A 258 -9.25 -9.96 -14.07
CA THR A 258 -9.61 -8.53 -14.06
C THR A 258 -9.58 -7.99 -12.62
N GLY A 259 -9.07 -6.76 -12.43
CA GLY A 259 -9.04 -6.12 -11.12
C GLY A 259 -10.43 -6.03 -10.47
N LYS A 260 -11.48 -5.71 -11.24
CA LYS A 260 -12.87 -5.68 -10.76
C LYS A 260 -13.35 -7.03 -10.21
N ALA A 261 -13.06 -8.13 -10.91
CA ALA A 261 -13.44 -9.47 -10.44
C ALA A 261 -12.69 -9.85 -9.15
N ALA A 262 -11.41 -9.48 -9.04
CA ALA A 262 -10.63 -9.71 -7.82
C ALA A 262 -11.21 -8.93 -6.64
N ILE A 263 -11.44 -7.62 -6.79
CA ILE A 263 -11.98 -6.75 -5.73
C ILE A 263 -13.35 -7.22 -5.26
N ASN A 264 -14.25 -7.58 -6.18
CA ASN A 264 -15.56 -8.12 -5.81
C ASN A 264 -15.46 -9.38 -4.94
N ARG A 265 -14.49 -10.26 -5.22
CA ARG A 265 -14.26 -11.47 -4.42
C ARG A 265 -13.57 -11.19 -3.08
N ILE A 266 -12.77 -10.15 -3.00
CA ILE A 266 -12.12 -9.70 -1.76
C ILE A 266 -13.16 -9.15 -0.78
N VAL A 267 -14.13 -8.39 -1.27
CA VAL A 267 -15.16 -7.75 -0.43
C VAL A 267 -16.26 -8.73 0.01
N LYS A 268 -16.55 -9.75 -0.78
CA LYS A 268 -17.48 -10.86 -0.40
C LYS A 268 -16.89 -11.80 0.63
#